data_e7ae1f0189fbdd420f7b2c93f29570d3
#
_entry.id   e7ae1f0189fbdd420f7b2c93f29570d3
#
_cell.length_a   1.000
_cell.length_b   1.000
_cell.length_c   1.000
_cell.angle_alpha   90.00
_cell.angle_beta   90.00
_cell.angle_gamma   90.00
#
_symmetry.space_group_name_H-M   'P 1'
#
loop_
_entity.id
_entity.type
_entity.pdbx_description
1 polymer ?
#
loop_
_entity_poly.entity_id
_entity_poly.type
_entity_poly.pdbx_seq_one_letter_code
_entity_poly.pdbx_strand_id
1 'polypeptide(L)'
;MWLFNVVRNDFKYLYYKLTMQNLFLENVTIVIPTYNSEKTINNTLNSISKYFNKIIIVDANSKDLTIEISKEYKTKIIRSKKSRGTQLLLGAKNVSTEWILFLHSDTILEKNNIIDIKNFISKEINNNKAASFKIKFNKNNIWSYLLKMIVNIRSKYLKLPYGDQGLLISKFFYNNIGGYKNIPIMEDVEIIRNIGFKNIKILDSYVITDAIRFENQGWLLRPIINVYCLALYFLGFNIHNINKIYLRNRNGKS
;
A
#
# COMPACT_ATOMS: atom_id res chain seq x y z
N MET A 1 47.41 -7.91 8.18
CA MET A 1 46.18 -7.37 8.82
C MET A 1 45.35 -6.47 7.88
N TRP A 2 45.97 -5.57 7.11
CA TRP A 2 45.28 -4.66 6.16
C TRP A 2 44.64 -5.40 4.97
N LEU A 3 45.32 -6.34 4.31
CA LEU A 3 44.80 -7.15 3.19
C LEU A 3 43.57 -8.01 3.56
N PHE A 4 43.53 -8.56 4.78
CA PHE A 4 42.39 -9.35 5.27
C PHE A 4 41.10 -8.51 5.44
N ASN A 5 41.23 -7.24 5.81
CA ASN A 5 40.08 -6.34 5.96
C ASN A 5 39.53 -5.86 4.60
N VAL A 6 40.39 -5.67 3.59
CA VAL A 6 40.00 -5.29 2.24
C VAL A 6 39.24 -6.46 1.59
N VAL A 7 39.79 -7.66 1.60
CA VAL A 7 39.14 -8.86 1.03
C VAL A 7 37.80 -9.17 1.73
N ARG A 8 37.73 -9.00 3.04
CA ARG A 8 36.48 -9.21 3.81
C ARG A 8 35.39 -8.17 3.46
N ASN A 9 35.78 -6.93 3.20
CA ASN A 9 34.84 -5.88 2.76
C ASN A 9 34.38 -6.11 1.33
N ASP A 10 35.24 -6.57 0.42
CA ASP A 10 34.86 -6.88 -0.97
C ASP A 10 33.93 -8.09 -1.04
N PHE A 11 34.17 -9.15 -0.25
CA PHE A 11 33.24 -10.28 -0.14
C PHE A 11 31.89 -9.88 0.44
N LYS A 12 31.88 -9.02 1.45
CA LYS A 12 30.64 -8.52 2.06
C LYS A 12 29.86 -7.63 1.09
N TYR A 13 30.55 -6.81 0.30
CA TYR A 13 29.97 -5.98 -0.75
C TYR A 13 29.43 -6.83 -1.91
N LEU A 14 30.18 -7.83 -2.37
CA LEU A 14 29.79 -8.75 -3.44
C LEU A 14 28.59 -9.61 -3.00
N TYR A 15 28.61 -10.14 -1.79
CA TYR A 15 27.49 -10.88 -1.19
C TYR A 15 26.24 -10.00 -1.05
N TYR A 16 26.41 -8.75 -0.60
CA TYR A 16 25.31 -7.77 -0.53
C TYR A 16 24.75 -7.46 -1.93
N LYS A 17 25.61 -7.22 -2.91
CA LYS A 17 25.23 -6.95 -4.30
C LYS A 17 24.47 -8.13 -4.92
N LEU A 18 24.95 -9.35 -4.76
CA LEU A 18 24.29 -10.58 -5.23
C LEU A 18 22.95 -10.82 -4.55
N THR A 19 22.86 -10.60 -3.23
CA THR A 19 21.60 -10.76 -2.49
C THR A 19 20.58 -9.68 -2.86
N MET A 20 21.01 -8.46 -3.17
CA MET A 20 20.13 -7.38 -3.62
C MET A 20 19.64 -7.58 -5.05
N GLN A 21 20.50 -8.03 -5.98
CA GLN A 21 20.10 -8.41 -7.35
C GLN A 21 19.05 -9.54 -7.34
N ASN A 22 19.19 -10.52 -6.45
CA ASN A 22 18.21 -11.59 -6.26
C ASN A 22 16.85 -11.13 -5.71
N LEU A 23 16.77 -9.90 -5.16
CA LEU A 23 15.52 -9.35 -4.60
C LEU A 23 14.87 -8.31 -5.53
N PHE A 24 15.46 -8.03 -6.69
CA PHE A 24 14.88 -7.09 -7.64
C PHE A 24 13.67 -7.70 -8.36
N LEU A 25 12.58 -6.94 -8.48
CA LEU A 25 11.28 -7.40 -8.98
C LEU A 25 10.86 -6.61 -10.23
N GLU A 26 11.34 -7.05 -11.40
CA GLU A 26 11.08 -6.39 -12.69
C GLU A 26 9.65 -6.56 -13.20
N ASN A 27 9.00 -7.64 -12.81
CA ASN A 27 7.64 -8.00 -13.24
C ASN A 27 6.53 -7.42 -12.35
N VAL A 28 6.88 -6.55 -11.39
CA VAL A 28 5.94 -5.86 -10.50
C VAL A 28 6.00 -4.35 -10.74
N THR A 29 4.85 -3.73 -10.98
CA THR A 29 4.72 -2.26 -10.95
C THR A 29 4.05 -1.84 -9.65
N ILE A 30 4.62 -0.83 -8.99
CA ILE A 30 4.00 -0.21 -7.82
C ILE A 30 3.13 0.96 -8.27
N VAL A 31 1.91 1.04 -7.74
CA VAL A 31 0.98 2.15 -7.98
C VAL A 31 0.70 2.83 -6.65
N ILE A 32 1.01 4.13 -6.57
CA ILE A 32 0.86 4.95 -5.36
C ILE A 32 -0.04 6.15 -5.65
N PRO A 33 -1.25 6.23 -5.06
CA PRO A 33 -2.08 7.41 -5.10
C PRO A 33 -1.52 8.46 -4.12
N THR A 34 -1.34 9.71 -4.58
CA THR A 34 -0.81 10.81 -3.76
C THR A 34 -1.75 12.02 -3.75
N TYR A 35 -1.77 12.73 -2.62
CA TYR A 35 -2.36 14.03 -2.46
C TYR A 35 -1.77 14.73 -1.24
N ASN A 36 -0.92 15.75 -1.44
CA ASN A 36 -0.21 16.48 -0.40
C ASN A 36 0.50 15.51 0.58
N SER A 37 1.43 14.73 0.04
CA SER A 37 2.11 13.62 0.73
C SER A 37 3.61 13.90 0.98
N GLU A 38 4.08 15.15 0.91
CA GLU A 38 5.50 15.53 1.04
C GLU A 38 6.17 14.95 2.29
N LYS A 39 5.42 14.88 3.40
CA LYS A 39 5.94 14.40 4.70
C LYS A 39 6.25 12.91 4.73
N THR A 40 5.67 12.12 3.84
CA THR A 40 5.71 10.65 3.91
C THR A 40 6.26 10.00 2.65
N ILE A 41 6.03 10.61 1.48
CA ILE A 41 6.34 9.98 0.19
C ILE A 41 7.82 9.66 0.01
N ASN A 42 8.74 10.48 0.54
CA ASN A 42 10.17 10.24 0.48
C ASN A 42 10.55 8.90 1.15
N ASN A 43 10.06 8.65 2.35
CA ASN A 43 10.33 7.42 3.08
C ASN A 43 9.76 6.19 2.35
N THR A 44 8.55 6.33 1.79
CA THR A 44 7.91 5.28 0.98
C THR A 44 8.77 4.95 -0.25
N LEU A 45 9.14 5.96 -1.05
CA LEU A 45 9.92 5.78 -2.27
C LEU A 45 11.32 5.23 -1.98
N ASN A 46 12.00 5.72 -0.94
CA ASN A 46 13.30 5.21 -0.52
C ASN A 46 13.25 3.72 -0.11
N SER A 47 12.13 3.27 0.47
CA SER A 47 11.97 1.88 0.87
C SER A 47 11.82 0.91 -0.30
N ILE A 48 11.30 1.38 -1.45
CA ILE A 48 10.93 0.54 -2.60
C ILE A 48 11.86 0.70 -3.81
N SER A 49 12.45 1.88 -4.03
CA SER A 49 13.21 2.20 -5.26
C SER A 49 14.39 1.28 -5.54
N LYS A 50 14.96 0.68 -4.51
CA LYS A 50 16.07 -0.28 -4.64
C LYS A 50 15.63 -1.70 -5.06
N TYR A 51 14.33 -1.99 -5.04
CA TYR A 51 13.78 -3.30 -5.39
C TYR A 51 12.87 -3.28 -6.61
N PHE A 52 12.38 -2.10 -7.01
CA PHE A 52 11.43 -1.92 -8.09
C PHE A 52 11.85 -0.76 -9.00
N ASN A 53 11.84 -0.96 -10.31
CA ASN A 53 12.13 0.06 -11.32
C ASN A 53 10.86 0.65 -11.97
N LYS A 54 9.70 0.06 -11.72
CA LYS A 54 8.42 0.50 -12.27
C LYS A 54 7.52 1.00 -11.17
N ILE A 55 7.56 2.32 -10.94
CA ILE A 55 6.78 3.01 -9.92
C ILE A 55 5.92 4.08 -10.61
N ILE A 56 4.61 4.03 -10.40
CA ILE A 56 3.63 4.98 -10.92
C ILE A 56 3.04 5.76 -9.75
N ILE A 57 3.26 7.06 -9.76
CA ILE A 57 2.62 8.01 -8.86
C ILE A 57 1.37 8.56 -9.55
N VAL A 58 0.22 8.41 -8.93
CA VAL A 58 -1.02 9.02 -9.44
C VAL A 58 -1.43 10.14 -8.51
N ASP A 59 -1.11 11.36 -8.92
CA ASP A 59 -1.23 12.54 -8.09
C ASP A 59 -2.54 13.30 -8.31
N ALA A 60 -3.21 13.64 -7.23
CA ALA A 60 -4.48 14.37 -7.23
C ALA A 60 -4.29 15.90 -7.14
N ASN A 61 -3.37 16.45 -7.95
CA ASN A 61 -3.00 17.87 -7.99
C ASN A 61 -2.49 18.38 -6.62
N SER A 62 -1.48 17.71 -6.08
CA SER A 62 -0.75 18.16 -4.88
C SER A 62 -0.20 19.57 -5.07
N LYS A 63 -0.20 20.36 -3.99
CA LYS A 63 0.30 21.74 -3.94
C LYS A 63 1.55 21.89 -3.08
N ASP A 64 2.01 20.79 -2.50
CA ASP A 64 3.23 20.64 -1.71
C ASP A 64 4.36 20.02 -2.54
N LEU A 65 5.47 19.67 -1.93
CA LEU A 65 6.64 19.11 -2.60
C LEU A 65 6.49 17.63 -3.02
N THR A 66 5.28 17.05 -2.97
CA THR A 66 5.04 15.63 -3.31
C THR A 66 5.59 15.26 -4.69
N ILE A 67 5.36 16.12 -5.70
CA ILE A 67 5.75 15.84 -7.09
C ILE A 67 7.25 15.98 -7.27
N GLU A 68 7.84 17.02 -6.72
CA GLU A 68 9.27 17.30 -6.77
C GLU A 68 10.05 16.12 -6.18
N ILE A 69 9.68 15.67 -4.98
CA ILE A 69 10.27 14.50 -4.32
C ILE A 69 10.09 13.24 -5.19
N SER A 70 8.90 13.04 -5.76
CA SER A 70 8.63 11.85 -6.58
C SER A 70 9.49 11.77 -7.84
N LYS A 71 9.86 12.90 -8.45
CA LYS A 71 10.73 12.96 -9.64
C LYS A 71 12.16 12.46 -9.36
N GLU A 72 12.67 12.67 -8.14
CA GLU A 72 14.02 12.22 -7.75
C GLU A 72 14.17 10.68 -7.84
N TYR A 73 13.07 9.94 -7.72
CA TYR A 73 13.04 8.47 -7.77
C TYR A 73 12.71 7.88 -9.15
N LYS A 74 12.79 8.68 -10.21
CA LYS A 74 12.50 8.25 -11.61
C LYS A 74 11.12 7.60 -11.76
N THR A 75 10.12 8.11 -11.05
CA THR A 75 8.76 7.59 -11.11
C THR A 75 7.99 8.10 -12.33
N LYS A 76 7.05 7.31 -12.84
CA LYS A 76 6.06 7.78 -13.81
C LYS A 76 4.96 8.54 -13.07
N ILE A 77 4.78 9.83 -13.36
CA ILE A 77 3.78 10.68 -12.70
C ILE A 77 2.57 10.85 -13.61
N ILE A 78 1.37 10.60 -13.07
CA ILE A 78 0.09 10.75 -13.74
C ILE A 78 -0.79 11.68 -12.92
N ARG A 79 -1.40 12.68 -13.55
CA ARG A 79 -2.35 13.60 -12.90
C ARG A 79 -3.76 13.01 -12.89
N SER A 80 -4.47 13.21 -11.80
CA SER A 80 -5.82 12.70 -11.59
C SER A 80 -6.70 13.69 -10.83
N LYS A 81 -8.01 13.48 -10.89
CA LYS A 81 -8.94 14.10 -9.95
C LYS A 81 -8.78 13.50 -8.56
N LYS A 82 -9.11 14.27 -7.51
CA LYS A 82 -9.01 13.82 -6.12
C LYS A 82 -10.09 12.78 -5.81
N SER A 83 -9.76 11.53 -6.05
CA SER A 83 -10.55 10.36 -5.68
C SER A 83 -9.61 9.16 -5.64
N ARG A 84 -9.51 8.47 -4.53
CA ARG A 84 -8.57 7.34 -4.38
C ARG A 84 -8.91 6.22 -5.37
N GLY A 85 -10.18 5.86 -5.52
CA GLY A 85 -10.60 4.86 -6.50
C GLY A 85 -10.22 5.25 -7.93
N THR A 86 -10.40 6.53 -8.32
CA THR A 86 -9.99 7.04 -9.64
C THR A 86 -8.47 6.96 -9.83
N GLN A 87 -7.70 7.35 -8.80
CA GLN A 87 -6.24 7.31 -8.87
C GLN A 87 -5.73 5.88 -9.04
N LEU A 88 -6.23 4.93 -8.24
CA LEU A 88 -5.84 3.53 -8.32
C LEU A 88 -6.24 2.89 -9.65
N LEU A 89 -7.45 3.17 -10.14
CA LEU A 89 -7.92 2.74 -11.47
C LEU A 89 -7.02 3.27 -12.58
N LEU A 90 -6.70 4.57 -12.56
CA LEU A 90 -5.87 5.21 -13.57
C LEU A 90 -4.44 4.67 -13.54
N GLY A 91 -3.89 4.45 -12.34
CA GLY A 91 -2.58 3.82 -12.16
C GLY A 91 -2.54 2.43 -12.75
N ALA A 92 -3.52 1.58 -12.46
CA ALA A 92 -3.62 0.21 -12.96
C ALA A 92 -3.68 0.14 -14.50
N LYS A 93 -4.40 1.06 -15.15
CA LYS A 93 -4.46 1.16 -16.63
C LYS A 93 -3.10 1.41 -17.26
N ASN A 94 -2.18 2.01 -16.54
CA ASN A 94 -0.83 2.34 -17.01
C ASN A 94 0.24 1.29 -16.65
N VAL A 95 -0.13 0.18 -16.02
CA VAL A 95 0.78 -0.91 -15.68
C VAL A 95 1.05 -1.77 -16.91
N SER A 96 2.32 -2.07 -17.16
CA SER A 96 2.78 -2.96 -18.26
C SER A 96 3.28 -4.32 -17.77
N THR A 97 3.46 -4.49 -16.45
CA THR A 97 3.96 -5.73 -15.84
C THR A 97 2.86 -6.72 -15.54
N GLU A 98 3.26 -7.96 -15.23
CA GLU A 98 2.33 -9.04 -14.86
C GLU A 98 1.66 -8.82 -13.50
N TRP A 99 2.37 -8.17 -12.58
CA TRP A 99 1.92 -7.95 -11.22
C TRP A 99 1.80 -6.46 -10.89
N ILE A 100 0.84 -6.14 -10.06
CA ILE A 100 0.57 -4.80 -9.54
C ILE A 100 0.65 -4.85 -8.02
N LEU A 101 1.42 -3.95 -7.44
CA LEU A 101 1.38 -3.66 -6.00
C LEU A 101 0.81 -2.26 -5.79
N PHE A 102 -0.40 -2.19 -5.29
CA PHE A 102 -0.98 -0.94 -4.82
C PHE A 102 -0.47 -0.64 -3.42
N LEU A 103 0.08 0.55 -3.22
CA LEU A 103 0.70 0.96 -1.95
C LEU A 103 0.29 2.39 -1.61
N HIS A 104 0.11 2.70 -0.33
CA HIS A 104 -0.14 4.07 0.09
C HIS A 104 1.15 4.90 0.14
N SER A 105 1.02 6.23 0.04
CA SER A 105 2.14 7.19 0.07
C SER A 105 2.81 7.35 1.44
N ASP A 106 2.30 6.67 2.46
CA ASP A 106 2.79 6.66 3.84
C ASP A 106 3.16 5.23 4.32
N THR A 107 3.32 4.30 3.38
CA THR A 107 3.60 2.89 3.68
C THR A 107 5.03 2.54 3.28
N ILE A 108 5.79 1.98 4.23
CA ILE A 108 7.18 1.56 4.08
C ILE A 108 7.25 0.04 3.99
N LEU A 109 8.00 -0.46 3.01
CA LEU A 109 8.33 -1.88 2.87
C LEU A 109 9.70 -2.17 3.46
N GLU A 110 9.81 -3.30 4.16
CA GLU A 110 11.07 -3.86 4.65
C GLU A 110 11.48 -5.06 3.78
N LYS A 111 12.72 -5.54 3.93
CA LYS A 111 13.27 -6.67 3.18
C LYS A 111 12.36 -7.91 3.21
N ASN A 112 11.74 -8.21 4.35
CA ASN A 112 10.86 -9.37 4.49
C ASN A 112 9.59 -9.26 3.61
N ASN A 113 9.10 -8.03 3.38
CA ASN A 113 7.98 -7.82 2.45
C ASN A 113 8.38 -8.20 1.03
N ILE A 114 9.61 -7.85 0.60
CA ILE A 114 10.13 -8.16 -0.73
C ILE A 114 10.28 -9.67 -0.92
N ILE A 115 10.77 -10.37 0.10
CA ILE A 115 10.88 -11.84 0.10
C ILE A 115 9.49 -12.47 -0.02
N ASP A 116 8.51 -11.99 0.74
CA ASP A 116 7.13 -12.49 0.69
C ASP A 116 6.47 -12.23 -0.66
N ILE A 117 6.69 -11.04 -1.27
CA ILE A 117 6.23 -10.73 -2.62
C ILE A 117 6.83 -11.74 -3.61
N LYS A 118 8.16 -11.91 -3.60
CA LYS A 118 8.85 -12.84 -4.50
C LYS A 118 8.31 -14.26 -4.37
N ASN A 119 8.16 -14.75 -3.15
CA ASN A 119 7.62 -16.08 -2.87
C ASN A 119 6.15 -16.25 -3.28
N PHE A 120 5.37 -15.15 -3.27
CA PHE A 120 3.98 -15.18 -3.68
C PHE A 120 3.85 -15.23 -5.19
N ILE A 121 4.56 -14.36 -5.91
CA ILE A 121 4.46 -14.25 -7.37
C ILE A 121 5.13 -15.42 -8.12
N SER A 122 6.08 -16.13 -7.49
CA SER A 122 6.75 -17.29 -8.11
C SER A 122 5.86 -18.53 -8.24
N LYS A 123 4.66 -18.54 -7.65
CA LYS A 123 3.73 -19.68 -7.67
C LYS A 123 2.59 -19.41 -8.65
N GLU A 124 2.49 -20.14 -9.74
CA GLU A 124 1.42 -20.01 -10.76
C GLU A 124 0.01 -20.06 -10.16
N ILE A 125 -0.22 -20.89 -9.13
CA ILE A 125 -1.52 -20.99 -8.45
C ILE A 125 -1.97 -19.65 -7.85
N ASN A 126 -1.07 -18.70 -7.69
CA ASN A 126 -1.39 -17.36 -7.16
C ASN A 126 -1.82 -16.37 -8.26
N ASN A 127 -1.77 -16.71 -9.54
CA ASN A 127 -2.20 -15.82 -10.63
C ASN A 127 -3.68 -15.41 -10.52
N ASN A 128 -4.52 -16.23 -9.89
CA ASN A 128 -5.92 -15.94 -9.58
C ASN A 128 -6.13 -15.62 -8.08
N LYS A 129 -5.11 -15.12 -7.41
CA LYS A 129 -5.16 -14.69 -6.02
C LYS A 129 -4.57 -13.31 -5.85
N ALA A 130 -4.92 -12.68 -4.74
CA ALA A 130 -4.29 -11.46 -4.29
C ALA A 130 -3.63 -11.66 -2.92
N ALA A 131 -2.69 -10.80 -2.58
CA ALA A 131 -2.07 -10.80 -1.27
C ALA A 131 -2.06 -9.40 -0.67
N SER A 132 -2.06 -9.35 0.66
CA SER A 132 -1.91 -8.13 1.45
C SER A 132 -1.02 -8.43 2.65
N PHE A 133 -0.47 -7.40 3.27
CA PHE A 133 0.47 -7.56 4.39
C PHE A 133 -0.24 -7.43 5.74
N LYS A 134 0.46 -7.85 6.81
CA LYS A 134 0.15 -7.38 8.16
C LYS A 134 0.61 -5.93 8.30
N ILE A 135 0.01 -5.20 9.23
CA ILE A 135 0.36 -3.79 9.47
C ILE A 135 1.03 -3.62 10.83
N LYS A 136 1.98 -2.70 10.91
CA LYS A 136 2.47 -2.07 12.14
C LYS A 136 2.57 -0.56 11.93
N PHE A 137 2.48 0.20 13.01
CA PHE A 137 2.58 1.65 12.97
C PHE A 137 4.00 2.11 13.32
N ASN A 138 4.40 3.28 12.81
CA ASN A 138 5.68 3.92 13.13
C ASN A 138 5.75 4.53 14.55
N LYS A 139 4.78 4.22 15.41
CA LYS A 139 4.67 4.67 16.81
C LYS A 139 4.62 3.50 17.78
N ASN A 140 5.29 3.66 18.92
CA ASN A 140 5.38 2.66 19.98
C ASN A 140 4.61 3.14 21.22
N ASN A 141 3.28 3.12 21.17
CA ASN A 141 2.41 3.38 22.31
C ASN A 141 1.32 2.33 22.40
N ILE A 142 0.62 2.27 23.54
CA ILE A 142 -0.40 1.25 23.79
C ILE A 142 -1.52 1.27 22.74
N TRP A 143 -1.91 2.45 22.24
CA TRP A 143 -2.97 2.60 21.26
C TRP A 143 -2.57 2.04 19.89
N SER A 144 -1.32 2.30 19.46
CA SER A 144 -0.79 1.73 18.20
C SER A 144 -0.70 0.22 18.29
N TYR A 145 -0.34 -0.34 19.46
CA TYR A 145 -0.29 -1.78 19.67
C TYR A 145 -1.69 -2.41 19.59
N LEU A 146 -2.68 -1.84 20.29
CA LEU A 146 -4.06 -2.33 20.26
C LEU A 146 -4.66 -2.24 18.85
N LEU A 147 -4.47 -1.11 18.16
CA LEU A 147 -4.96 -0.93 16.80
C LEU A 147 -4.30 -1.91 15.83
N LYS A 148 -2.98 -2.10 15.92
CA LYS A 148 -2.24 -3.12 15.16
C LYS A 148 -2.87 -4.51 15.36
N MET A 149 -3.15 -4.88 16.60
CA MET A 149 -3.74 -6.19 16.92
C MET A 149 -5.12 -6.35 16.27
N ILE A 150 -6.01 -5.37 16.45
CA ILE A 150 -7.38 -5.38 15.90
C ILE A 150 -7.35 -5.46 14.38
N VAL A 151 -6.53 -4.63 13.72
CA VAL A 151 -6.42 -4.62 12.26
C VAL A 151 -5.91 -5.95 11.71
N ASN A 152 -4.88 -6.53 12.34
CA ASN A 152 -4.33 -7.81 11.88
C ASN A 152 -5.28 -8.99 12.13
N ILE A 153 -6.05 -8.99 13.23
CA ILE A 153 -7.13 -9.96 13.49
C ILE A 153 -8.21 -9.84 12.40
N ARG A 154 -8.72 -8.63 12.14
CA ARG A 154 -9.70 -8.37 11.08
C ARG A 154 -9.21 -8.91 9.73
N SER A 155 -7.98 -8.58 9.35
CA SER A 155 -7.41 -8.99 8.06
C SER A 155 -7.22 -10.50 7.97
N LYS A 156 -6.76 -11.14 9.04
CA LYS A 156 -6.50 -12.58 9.07
C LYS A 156 -7.80 -13.40 9.02
N TYR A 157 -8.79 -13.06 9.87
CA TYR A 157 -9.99 -13.86 10.05
C TYR A 157 -11.15 -13.42 9.16
N LEU A 158 -11.38 -12.10 9.01
CA LEU A 158 -12.42 -11.59 8.13
C LEU A 158 -11.94 -11.40 6.68
N LYS A 159 -10.65 -11.64 6.40
CA LYS A 159 -10.06 -11.48 5.06
C LYS A 159 -10.35 -10.09 4.45
N LEU A 160 -10.37 -9.07 5.28
CA LEU A 160 -10.70 -7.70 4.93
C LEU A 160 -9.53 -6.74 5.22
N PRO A 161 -8.38 -6.85 4.51
CA PRO A 161 -7.33 -5.85 4.59
C PRO A 161 -7.81 -4.53 3.99
N TYR A 162 -7.35 -3.40 4.54
CA TYR A 162 -7.56 -2.08 3.94
C TYR A 162 -6.36 -1.68 3.08
N GLY A 163 -6.50 -0.59 2.33
CA GLY A 163 -5.48 -0.12 1.40
C GLY A 163 -4.13 0.22 2.03
N ASP A 164 -4.07 0.56 3.32
CA ASP A 164 -2.85 0.81 4.08
C ASP A 164 -1.99 -0.46 4.31
N GLN A 165 -2.57 -1.64 4.10
CA GLN A 165 -1.87 -2.92 4.15
C GLN A 165 -1.28 -3.35 2.80
N GLY A 166 -1.43 -2.52 1.74
CA GLY A 166 -1.04 -2.84 0.37
C GLY A 166 -1.86 -3.97 -0.25
N LEU A 167 -1.96 -3.98 -1.57
CA LEU A 167 -2.63 -5.04 -2.34
C LEU A 167 -1.73 -5.47 -3.50
N LEU A 168 -1.24 -6.71 -3.45
CA LEU A 168 -0.51 -7.37 -4.52
C LEU A 168 -1.47 -8.28 -5.30
N ILE A 169 -1.57 -8.08 -6.61
CA ILE A 169 -2.49 -8.82 -7.48
C ILE A 169 -1.90 -8.95 -8.88
N SER A 170 -2.12 -10.08 -9.57
CA SER A 170 -1.76 -10.18 -10.98
C SER A 170 -2.63 -9.25 -11.83
N LYS A 171 -2.06 -8.67 -12.87
CA LYS A 171 -2.81 -7.80 -13.81
C LYS A 171 -3.96 -8.57 -14.46
N PHE A 172 -3.74 -9.86 -14.75
CA PHE A 172 -4.77 -10.75 -15.28
C PHE A 172 -5.97 -10.85 -14.33
N PHE A 173 -5.73 -11.21 -13.07
CA PHE A 173 -6.79 -11.36 -12.09
C PHE A 173 -7.48 -10.03 -11.76
N TYR A 174 -6.70 -8.93 -11.66
CA TYR A 174 -7.23 -7.58 -11.49
C TYR A 174 -8.25 -7.21 -12.57
N ASN A 175 -7.95 -7.51 -13.83
CA ASN A 175 -8.86 -7.24 -14.95
C ASN A 175 -10.11 -8.15 -14.90
N ASN A 176 -9.94 -9.41 -14.58
CA ASN A 176 -11.05 -10.38 -14.51
C ASN A 176 -12.09 -10.03 -13.44
N ILE A 177 -11.66 -9.46 -12.30
CA ILE A 177 -12.58 -9.03 -11.22
C ILE A 177 -13.13 -7.61 -11.43
N GLY A 178 -12.80 -6.95 -12.55
CA GLY A 178 -13.25 -5.59 -12.87
C GLY A 178 -12.45 -4.46 -12.20
N GLY A 179 -11.38 -4.78 -11.47
CA GLY A 179 -10.46 -3.82 -10.85
C GLY A 179 -11.09 -2.84 -9.87
N TYR A 180 -10.37 -1.74 -9.59
CA TYR A 180 -10.90 -0.65 -8.77
C TYR A 180 -12.02 0.11 -9.47
N LYS A 181 -13.08 0.43 -8.72
CA LYS A 181 -14.17 1.29 -9.20
C LYS A 181 -13.87 2.76 -8.96
N ASN A 182 -14.47 3.61 -9.80
CA ASN A 182 -14.40 5.07 -9.63
C ASN A 182 -15.37 5.50 -8.52
N ILE A 183 -15.05 5.22 -7.27
CA ILE A 183 -15.82 5.61 -6.09
C ILE A 183 -14.95 6.44 -5.13
N PRO A 184 -15.57 7.38 -4.38
CA PRO A 184 -14.80 8.34 -3.57
C PRO A 184 -14.26 7.74 -2.27
N ILE A 185 -14.84 6.64 -1.79
CA ILE A 185 -14.47 5.94 -0.55
C ILE A 185 -14.88 4.47 -0.65
N MET A 186 -14.33 3.60 0.22
CA MET A 186 -14.58 2.14 0.26
C MET A 186 -14.12 1.41 -1.01
N GLU A 187 -13.23 2.00 -1.80
CA GLU A 187 -12.63 1.38 -2.98
C GLU A 187 -11.84 0.12 -2.62
N ASP A 188 -11.19 0.14 -1.46
CA ASP A 188 -10.43 -0.98 -0.91
C ASP A 188 -11.34 -2.12 -0.42
N VAL A 189 -12.46 -1.80 0.20
CA VAL A 189 -13.48 -2.80 0.59
C VAL A 189 -14.11 -3.43 -0.63
N GLU A 190 -14.46 -2.61 -1.64
CA GLU A 190 -15.10 -3.08 -2.87
C GLU A 190 -14.20 -4.06 -3.64
N ILE A 191 -12.91 -3.73 -3.83
CA ILE A 191 -12.00 -4.64 -4.55
C ILE A 191 -11.77 -5.94 -3.78
N ILE A 192 -11.66 -5.90 -2.44
CA ILE A 192 -11.51 -7.12 -1.63
C ILE A 192 -12.77 -8.01 -1.73
N ARG A 193 -13.96 -7.43 -1.80
CA ARG A 193 -15.20 -8.19 -2.05
C ARG A 193 -15.18 -8.88 -3.41
N ASN A 194 -14.73 -8.18 -4.45
CA ASN A 194 -14.63 -8.75 -5.80
C ASN A 194 -13.56 -9.85 -5.91
N ILE A 195 -12.45 -9.73 -5.17
CA ILE A 195 -11.43 -10.79 -5.03
C ILE A 195 -12.02 -12.04 -4.36
N GLY A 196 -12.84 -11.82 -3.33
CA GLY A 196 -13.43 -12.88 -2.52
C GLY A 196 -12.49 -13.48 -1.47
N PHE A 197 -13.05 -13.91 -0.34
CA PHE A 197 -12.32 -14.36 0.85
C PHE A 197 -11.33 -15.50 0.61
N LYS A 198 -11.64 -16.42 -0.32
CA LYS A 198 -10.80 -17.59 -0.65
C LYS A 198 -9.56 -17.21 -1.46
N ASN A 199 -9.61 -16.06 -2.15
CA ASN A 199 -8.58 -15.62 -3.08
C ASN A 199 -7.65 -14.56 -2.50
N ILE A 200 -7.85 -14.13 -1.25
CA ILE A 200 -6.98 -13.17 -0.56
C ILE A 200 -6.09 -13.87 0.47
N LYS A 201 -4.78 -13.71 0.34
CA LYS A 201 -3.76 -14.21 1.27
C LYS A 201 -3.19 -13.06 2.09
N ILE A 202 -3.15 -13.20 3.41
CA ILE A 202 -2.40 -12.27 4.27
C ILE A 202 -0.99 -12.84 4.44
N LEU A 203 -0.01 -12.09 3.96
CA LEU A 203 1.42 -12.41 4.06
C LEU A 203 1.89 -12.23 5.51
N ASP A 204 2.98 -12.91 5.87
CA ASP A 204 3.43 -12.92 7.27
C ASP A 204 4.23 -11.69 7.67
N SER A 205 4.84 -10.99 6.72
CA SER A 205 5.57 -9.76 6.97
C SER A 205 4.65 -8.57 7.24
N TYR A 206 5.22 -7.58 7.95
CA TYR A 206 4.53 -6.34 8.33
C TYR A 206 4.99 -5.19 7.45
N VAL A 207 4.04 -4.41 6.92
CA VAL A 207 4.31 -3.07 6.40
C VAL A 207 4.24 -2.06 7.54
N ILE A 208 5.00 -0.97 7.44
CA ILE A 208 4.96 0.13 8.40
C ILE A 208 4.14 1.26 7.79
N THR A 209 3.09 1.69 8.49
CA THR A 209 2.29 2.85 8.06
C THR A 209 2.41 3.99 9.07
N ASP A 210 2.22 5.21 8.59
CA ASP A 210 2.28 6.39 9.45
C ASP A 210 1.04 6.50 10.34
N ALA A 211 1.28 6.76 11.61
CA ALA A 211 0.23 6.89 12.62
C ALA A 211 -0.34 8.32 12.75
N ILE A 212 0.22 9.30 12.02
CA ILE A 212 -0.12 10.73 12.18
C ILE A 212 -1.63 11.01 12.06
N ARG A 213 -2.34 10.23 11.23
CA ARG A 213 -3.78 10.36 11.09
C ARG A 213 -4.52 9.99 12.38
N PHE A 214 -4.06 8.95 13.09
CA PHE A 214 -4.66 8.51 14.35
C PHE A 214 -4.27 9.44 15.49
N GLU A 215 -3.05 10.00 15.47
CA GLU A 215 -2.62 11.03 16.41
C GLU A 215 -3.49 12.29 16.30
N ASN A 216 -3.73 12.76 15.08
CA ASN A 216 -4.50 13.99 14.84
C ASN A 216 -6.01 13.83 15.01
N GLN A 217 -6.57 12.66 14.72
CA GLN A 217 -8.02 12.42 14.71
C GLN A 217 -8.51 11.54 15.89
N GLY A 218 -7.59 11.05 16.72
CA GLY A 218 -7.86 10.20 17.85
C GLY A 218 -7.78 8.69 17.54
N TRP A 219 -7.06 7.98 18.41
CA TRP A 219 -6.82 6.54 18.28
C TRP A 219 -8.08 5.67 18.43
N LEU A 220 -9.13 6.18 19.08
CA LEU A 220 -10.42 5.51 19.23
C LEU A 220 -11.45 6.03 18.23
N LEU A 221 -11.52 7.36 18.06
CA LEU A 221 -12.56 7.98 17.24
C LEU A 221 -12.43 7.57 15.76
N ARG A 222 -11.20 7.58 15.23
CA ARG A 222 -10.97 7.26 13.83
C ARG A 222 -11.34 5.82 13.44
N PRO A 223 -10.95 4.78 14.19
CA PRO A 223 -11.43 3.42 13.95
C PRO A 223 -12.94 3.28 14.06
N ILE A 224 -13.60 3.93 15.03
CA ILE A 224 -15.07 3.91 15.17
C ILE A 224 -15.75 4.47 13.93
N ILE A 225 -15.28 5.62 13.42
CA ILE A 225 -15.80 6.22 12.18
C ILE A 225 -15.61 5.28 10.99
N ASN A 226 -14.44 4.62 10.89
CA ASN A 226 -14.19 3.66 9.82
C ASN A 226 -15.16 2.47 9.88
N VAL A 227 -15.40 1.91 11.08
CA VAL A 227 -16.35 0.81 11.28
C VAL A 227 -17.78 1.25 10.97
N TYR A 228 -18.17 2.46 11.41
CA TYR A 228 -19.48 3.03 11.12
C TYR A 228 -19.71 3.21 9.61
N CYS A 229 -18.74 3.82 8.90
CA CYS A 229 -18.81 3.97 7.45
C CYS A 229 -18.86 2.60 6.73
N LEU A 230 -18.12 1.61 7.24
CA LEU A 230 -18.15 0.24 6.72
C LEU A 230 -19.54 -0.40 6.91
N ALA A 231 -20.16 -0.24 8.07
CA ALA A 231 -21.50 -0.75 8.34
C ALA A 231 -22.54 -0.12 7.39
N LEU A 232 -22.51 1.21 7.22
CA LEU A 232 -23.37 1.90 6.27
C LEU A 232 -23.19 1.41 4.83
N TYR A 233 -21.94 1.12 4.43
CA TYR A 233 -21.63 0.57 3.12
C TYR A 233 -22.26 -0.81 2.91
N PHE A 234 -22.16 -1.71 3.88
CA PHE A 234 -22.76 -3.04 3.79
C PHE A 234 -24.29 -3.03 3.87
N LEU A 235 -24.88 -2.02 4.53
CA LEU A 235 -26.33 -1.78 4.55
C LEU A 235 -26.86 -1.13 3.25
N GLY A 236 -25.97 -0.86 2.27
CA GLY A 236 -26.38 -0.32 0.96
C GLY A 236 -26.63 1.19 0.92
N PHE A 237 -26.19 1.94 1.92
CA PHE A 237 -26.32 3.40 1.91
C PHE A 237 -25.52 4.02 0.76
N ASN A 238 -26.00 5.17 0.26
CA ASN A 238 -25.36 5.87 -0.86
C ASN A 238 -23.93 6.27 -0.53
N ILE A 239 -22.99 5.87 -1.38
CA ILE A 239 -21.54 6.05 -1.19
C ILE A 239 -21.12 7.53 -1.04
N HIS A 240 -21.82 8.46 -1.71
CA HIS A 240 -21.56 9.89 -1.59
C HIS A 240 -21.95 10.43 -0.21
N ASN A 241 -23.01 9.90 0.40
CA ASN A 241 -23.40 10.27 1.77
C ASN A 241 -22.41 9.72 2.79
N ILE A 242 -21.94 8.48 2.62
CA ILE A 242 -20.87 7.89 3.44
C ILE A 242 -19.61 8.74 3.34
N ASN A 243 -19.23 9.19 2.13
CA ASN A 243 -18.08 10.05 1.92
C ASN A 243 -18.21 11.40 2.64
N LYS A 244 -19.40 12.01 2.65
CA LYS A 244 -19.66 13.26 3.40
C LYS A 244 -19.44 13.06 4.91
N ILE A 245 -19.95 11.96 5.48
CA ILE A 245 -19.75 11.60 6.90
C ILE A 245 -18.25 11.43 7.19
N TYR A 246 -17.55 10.67 6.36
CA TYR A 246 -16.13 10.40 6.50
C TYR A 246 -15.27 11.67 6.45
N LEU A 247 -15.59 12.61 5.53
CA LEU A 247 -14.85 13.87 5.36
C LEU A 247 -15.17 14.89 6.45
N ARG A 248 -16.44 15.00 6.91
CA ARG A 248 -16.82 15.89 8.02
C ARG A 248 -15.99 15.63 9.28
N ASN A 249 -15.76 14.38 9.57
CA ASN A 249 -14.94 13.96 10.72
C ASN A 249 -13.42 14.06 10.45
N ARG A 250 -13.00 14.37 9.22
CA ARG A 250 -11.59 14.62 8.88
C ARG A 250 -11.17 16.06 9.14
N ASN A 251 -12.10 17.01 9.01
CA ASN A 251 -11.86 18.46 9.13
C ASN A 251 -12.16 19.00 10.53
N GLY A 252 -12.56 18.15 11.49
CA GLY A 252 -13.06 18.54 12.81
C GLY A 252 -12.02 18.94 13.85
N LYS A 253 -10.79 19.27 13.46
CA LYS A 253 -9.78 19.97 14.29
C LYS A 253 -8.94 20.84 13.36
N SER A 254 -9.45 21.96 12.96
CA SER A 254 -8.70 23.16 12.60
C SER A 254 -8.84 24.17 13.73
#